data_c42a757627c35e2e92ddeeaffde4443e
#
_entry.id   c42a757627c35e2e92ddeeaffde4443e
#
_cell.length_a   1.000
_cell.length_b   1.000
_cell.length_c   1.000
_cell.angle_alpha   90.00
_cell.angle_beta   90.00
_cell.angle_gamma   90.00
#
_symmetry.space_group_name_H-M   'P 1'
#
loop_
_entity.id
_entity.type
_entity.pdbx_description
1 polymer ?
#
loop_
_entity_poly.entity_id
_entity_poly.type
_entity_poly.pdbx_seq_one_letter_code
_entity_poly.pdbx_strand_id
1 'polypeptide(L)'
;MTDDDGAVLTDQANSGWRAVIGSSAVLSLALLGDALIYAVLPAYAEDFGLTLPWVGVMLSANRFVRVFAYGVIARMTYKIGVRRMCVGAAVVATISTALYGFGQGPATILIARISWGLSYAALLLVTLAYAVEYRSQVGVRVGVGRAIQRVGPIVALFIGAWLVGFVGPTTAFLILAVPTALAIPVALTLPQYHTAKTQRDKPTPLARPRPIDILFFLQGYGVDGVFAISITLIFAREASLSVAVMSGGALLAMRHLGEAVAAPLFGWIADRFGARRIFIGSAVLTIVGFIGVAAGLTVFGALVMLLFRGAMASLGPAVIVQAMSADEQAIGPLARMQAWRDLGAACGPLATGFLLAYVSAEMQHAAVAFVLVIGLIYWLQNKAR
;
A
#
# COMPACT_ATOMS: atom_id res chain seq x y z
N MET A 1 24.70 35.72 2.16
CA MET A 1 24.37 34.32 2.43
C MET A 1 25.56 33.78 3.20
N THR A 2 25.44 33.70 4.50
CA THR A 2 26.54 33.31 5.41
C THR A 2 26.67 31.77 5.40
N ASP A 3 27.87 31.24 5.65
CA ASP A 3 28.15 29.78 5.77
C ASP A 3 27.20 29.06 6.76
N ASP A 4 26.63 29.80 7.70
CA ASP A 4 25.67 29.33 8.70
C ASP A 4 24.31 28.97 8.08
N ASP A 5 23.85 29.71 7.06
CA ASP A 5 22.59 29.38 6.34
C ASP A 5 22.71 28.05 5.55
N GLY A 6 23.90 27.79 5.01
CA GLY A 6 24.20 26.54 4.30
C GLY A 6 24.23 25.32 5.23
N ALA A 7 24.80 25.46 6.42
CA ALA A 7 24.87 24.40 7.41
C ALA A 7 23.48 24.06 8.00
N VAL A 8 22.65 25.06 8.25
CA VAL A 8 21.27 24.87 8.74
C VAL A 8 20.39 24.17 7.70
N LEU A 9 20.51 24.53 6.42
CA LEU A 9 19.74 23.90 5.34
C LEU A 9 20.16 22.44 5.10
N THR A 10 21.46 22.12 5.22
CA THR A 10 21.96 20.73 5.09
C THR A 10 21.52 19.86 6.28
N ASP A 11 21.51 20.39 7.49
CA ASP A 11 21.06 19.64 8.68
C ASP A 11 19.55 19.39 8.66
N GLN A 12 18.75 20.35 8.22
CA GLN A 12 17.31 20.17 7.99
C GLN A 12 17.01 19.13 6.90
N ALA A 13 17.75 19.15 5.79
CA ALA A 13 17.60 18.17 4.73
C ALA A 13 17.94 16.75 5.20
N ASN A 14 19.02 16.59 5.97
CA ASN A 14 19.45 15.32 6.57
C ASN A 14 18.45 14.79 7.60
N SER A 15 17.90 15.67 8.43
CA SER A 15 16.84 15.33 9.38
C SER A 15 15.59 14.80 8.68
N GLY A 16 15.18 15.41 7.55
CA GLY A 16 14.05 14.97 6.75
C GLY A 16 14.25 13.57 6.16
N TRP A 17 15.43 13.24 5.66
CA TRP A 17 15.74 11.90 5.15
C TRP A 17 15.77 10.84 6.23
N ARG A 18 16.33 11.13 7.40
CA ARG A 18 16.28 10.22 8.57
C ARG A 18 14.85 9.88 8.96
N ALA A 19 13.94 10.87 8.93
CA ALA A 19 12.53 10.63 9.24
C ALA A 19 11.84 9.74 8.20
N VAL A 20 12.11 9.93 6.90
CA VAL A 20 11.57 9.10 5.81
C VAL A 20 12.08 7.66 5.92
N ILE A 21 13.39 7.48 6.08
CA ILE A 21 14.00 6.15 6.18
C ILE A 21 13.51 5.45 7.45
N GLY A 22 13.56 6.13 8.60
CA GLY A 22 13.14 5.55 9.89
C GLY A 22 11.67 5.17 9.92
N SER A 23 10.76 6.05 9.48
CA SER A 23 9.32 5.72 9.45
C SER A 23 9.00 4.59 8.46
N SER A 24 9.70 4.53 7.33
CA SER A 24 9.55 3.46 6.35
C SER A 24 10.12 2.13 6.87
N ALA A 25 11.21 2.16 7.65
CA ALA A 25 11.74 0.97 8.35
C ALA A 25 10.75 0.47 9.41
N VAL A 26 10.12 1.37 10.18
CA VAL A 26 9.04 1.00 11.13
C VAL A 26 7.92 0.25 10.40
N LEU A 27 7.42 0.79 9.29
CA LEU A 27 6.37 0.11 8.51
C LEU A 27 6.87 -1.20 7.90
N SER A 28 8.13 -1.27 7.45
CA SER A 28 8.74 -2.49 6.91
C SER A 28 8.77 -3.61 7.96
N LEU A 29 9.23 -3.31 9.18
CA LEU A 29 9.25 -4.25 10.29
C LEU A 29 7.82 -4.68 10.71
N ALA A 30 6.89 -3.73 10.74
CA ALA A 30 5.50 -4.01 11.06
C ALA A 30 4.82 -4.94 10.03
N LEU A 31 5.25 -4.91 8.77
CA LEU A 31 4.71 -5.73 7.68
C LEU A 31 5.13 -7.20 7.74
N LEU A 32 6.06 -7.61 8.60
CA LEU A 32 6.56 -8.98 8.68
C LEU A 32 5.42 -9.99 8.93
N GLY A 33 4.63 -9.77 9.98
CA GLY A 33 3.51 -10.66 10.32
C GLY A 33 2.40 -10.65 9.25
N ASP A 34 2.05 -9.45 8.73
CA ASP A 34 0.99 -9.35 7.73
C ASP A 34 1.37 -10.02 6.39
N ALA A 35 2.62 -9.91 5.97
CA ALA A 35 3.05 -10.57 4.73
C ALA A 35 3.01 -12.09 4.87
N LEU A 36 3.47 -12.62 5.99
CA LEU A 36 3.50 -14.07 6.22
C LEU A 36 2.10 -14.68 6.34
N ILE A 37 1.14 -13.97 6.99
CA ILE A 37 -0.22 -14.53 7.20
C ILE A 37 -0.95 -14.82 5.91
N TYR A 38 -0.70 -14.07 4.83
CA TYR A 38 -1.29 -14.34 3.50
C TYR A 38 -0.82 -15.65 2.89
N ALA A 39 0.42 -16.07 3.18
CA ALA A 39 0.96 -17.33 2.70
C ALA A 39 0.54 -18.51 3.61
N VAL A 40 0.51 -18.28 4.91
CA VAL A 40 0.34 -19.34 5.92
C VAL A 40 -1.14 -19.66 6.18
N LEU A 41 -2.00 -18.64 6.30
CA LEU A 41 -3.37 -18.84 6.75
C LEU A 41 -4.19 -19.77 5.83
N PRO A 42 -4.07 -19.70 4.48
CA PRO A 42 -4.80 -20.65 3.62
C PRO A 42 -4.34 -22.10 3.76
N ALA A 43 -3.04 -22.32 4.02
CA ALA A 43 -2.44 -23.65 4.10
C ALA A 43 -2.62 -24.30 5.49
N TYR A 44 -2.69 -23.50 6.53
CA TYR A 44 -2.73 -23.93 7.94
C TYR A 44 -3.98 -23.42 8.67
N ALA A 45 -5.11 -23.30 7.95
CA ALA A 45 -6.35 -22.77 8.51
C ALA A 45 -6.78 -23.53 9.81
N GLU A 46 -6.64 -24.85 9.80
CA GLU A 46 -7.01 -25.72 10.94
C GLU A 46 -6.14 -25.45 12.17
N ASP A 47 -4.84 -25.19 12.01
CA ASP A 47 -3.95 -24.84 13.11
C ASP A 47 -4.35 -23.53 13.82
N PHE A 48 -5.07 -22.65 13.11
CA PHE A 48 -5.66 -21.43 13.66
C PHE A 48 -7.12 -21.60 14.08
N GLY A 49 -7.65 -22.83 14.05
CA GLY A 49 -9.06 -23.10 14.38
C GLY A 49 -10.05 -22.45 13.40
N LEU A 50 -9.68 -22.35 12.11
CA LEU A 50 -10.47 -21.71 11.07
C LEU A 50 -10.88 -22.73 10.00
N THR A 51 -12.06 -22.50 9.40
CA THR A 51 -12.45 -23.15 8.15
C THR A 51 -12.07 -22.28 6.96
N LEU A 52 -11.94 -22.87 5.76
CA LEU A 52 -11.57 -22.16 4.53
C LEU A 52 -12.41 -20.90 4.23
N PRO A 53 -13.75 -20.89 4.42
CA PRO A 53 -14.52 -19.65 4.25
C PRO A 53 -14.07 -18.52 5.16
N TRP A 54 -13.70 -18.82 6.41
CA TRP A 54 -13.19 -17.83 7.34
C TRP A 54 -11.84 -17.22 6.92
N VAL A 55 -11.00 -17.97 6.21
CA VAL A 55 -9.72 -17.47 5.68
C VAL A 55 -9.95 -16.25 4.78
N GLY A 56 -10.90 -16.32 3.86
CA GLY A 56 -11.26 -15.20 2.98
C GLY A 56 -11.71 -13.96 3.78
N VAL A 57 -12.57 -14.16 4.78
CA VAL A 57 -13.05 -13.09 5.66
C VAL A 57 -11.87 -12.44 6.39
N MET A 58 -10.99 -13.26 7.00
CA MET A 58 -9.82 -12.76 7.75
C MET A 58 -8.88 -11.95 6.87
N LEU A 59 -8.56 -12.44 5.66
CA LEU A 59 -7.65 -11.74 4.75
C LEU A 59 -8.24 -10.45 4.18
N SER A 60 -9.57 -10.31 4.14
CA SER A 60 -10.25 -9.12 3.65
C SER A 60 -10.51 -8.09 4.76
N ALA A 61 -10.69 -8.51 6.00
CA ALA A 61 -11.12 -7.68 7.12
C ALA A 61 -10.24 -6.45 7.34
N ASN A 62 -8.92 -6.60 7.26
CA ASN A 62 -7.99 -5.48 7.44
C ASN A 62 -8.15 -4.38 6.39
N ARG A 63 -8.52 -4.71 5.15
CA ARG A 63 -8.73 -3.73 4.07
C ARG A 63 -9.99 -2.92 4.30
N PHE A 64 -11.10 -3.57 4.68
CA PHE A 64 -12.34 -2.87 5.00
C PHE A 64 -12.17 -1.93 6.19
N VAL A 65 -11.52 -2.38 7.25
CA VAL A 65 -11.23 -1.53 8.43
C VAL A 65 -10.45 -0.29 8.03
N ARG A 66 -9.43 -0.41 7.17
CA ARG A 66 -8.60 0.72 6.72
C ARG A 66 -9.40 1.80 6.01
N VAL A 67 -10.37 1.42 5.17
CA VAL A 67 -11.20 2.37 4.43
C VAL A 67 -11.84 3.40 5.39
N PHE A 68 -12.38 2.93 6.50
CA PHE A 68 -13.02 3.80 7.49
C PHE A 68 -12.05 4.42 8.49
N ALA A 69 -10.89 3.77 8.71
CA ALA A 69 -9.90 4.20 9.68
C ALA A 69 -9.11 5.43 9.24
N TYR A 70 -8.79 5.60 7.97
CA TYR A 70 -7.91 6.66 7.49
C TYR A 70 -8.33 8.06 7.94
N GLY A 71 -9.61 8.40 7.83
CA GLY A 71 -10.11 9.70 8.27
C GLY A 71 -10.01 9.92 9.78
N VAL A 72 -10.26 8.86 10.57
CA VAL A 72 -10.15 8.90 12.04
C VAL A 72 -8.68 9.05 12.44
N ILE A 73 -7.81 8.25 11.84
CA ILE A 73 -6.37 8.25 12.09
C ILE A 73 -5.74 9.60 11.71
N ALA A 74 -6.12 10.18 10.56
CA ALA A 74 -5.67 11.51 10.19
C ALA A 74 -6.02 12.55 11.27
N ARG A 75 -7.27 12.52 11.77
CA ARG A 75 -7.72 13.41 12.85
C ARG A 75 -6.96 13.19 14.16
N MET A 76 -6.70 11.92 14.51
CA MET A 76 -5.90 11.60 15.69
C MET A 76 -4.45 12.06 15.53
N THR A 77 -3.85 11.90 14.35
CA THR A 77 -2.49 12.34 14.06
C THR A 77 -2.34 13.86 14.24
N TYR A 78 -3.35 14.65 13.84
CA TYR A 78 -3.36 16.11 14.10
C TYR A 78 -3.40 16.45 15.62
N LYS A 79 -4.04 15.61 16.43
CA LYS A 79 -4.17 15.86 17.87
C LYS A 79 -2.93 15.45 18.66
N ILE A 80 -2.41 14.26 18.41
CA ILE A 80 -1.34 13.67 19.23
C ILE A 80 0.04 13.81 18.61
N GLY A 81 0.15 14.16 17.31
CA GLY A 81 1.38 14.32 16.56
C GLY A 81 1.87 13.03 15.89
N VAL A 82 2.71 13.22 14.88
CA VAL A 82 3.11 12.15 13.94
C VAL A 82 3.92 11.05 14.63
N ARG A 83 4.92 11.41 15.49
CA ARG A 83 5.74 10.42 16.20
C ARG A 83 4.93 9.57 17.17
N ARG A 84 4.06 10.18 17.98
CA ARG A 84 3.23 9.43 18.95
C ARG A 84 2.28 8.48 18.22
N MET A 85 1.73 8.90 17.08
CA MET A 85 0.92 8.02 16.24
C MET A 85 1.75 6.85 15.71
N CYS A 86 2.99 7.09 15.25
CA CYS A 86 3.91 6.04 14.79
C CYS A 86 4.20 5.00 15.89
N VAL A 87 4.55 5.46 17.09
CA VAL A 87 4.84 4.59 18.23
C VAL A 87 3.62 3.75 18.61
N GLY A 88 2.45 4.37 18.77
CA GLY A 88 1.22 3.64 19.08
C GLY A 88 0.87 2.59 18.03
N ALA A 89 1.03 2.93 16.75
CA ALA A 89 0.79 1.99 15.66
C ALA A 89 1.83 0.85 15.63
N ALA A 90 3.11 1.12 15.92
CA ALA A 90 4.14 0.09 16.03
C ALA A 90 3.85 -0.91 17.16
N VAL A 91 3.37 -0.43 18.32
CA VAL A 91 2.92 -1.27 19.43
C VAL A 91 1.75 -2.16 19.00
N VAL A 92 0.72 -1.56 18.37
CA VAL A 92 -0.46 -2.31 17.90
C VAL A 92 -0.07 -3.35 16.84
N ALA A 93 0.87 -3.04 15.92
CA ALA A 93 1.38 -3.98 14.93
C ALA A 93 2.09 -5.18 15.59
N THR A 94 2.91 -4.92 16.61
CA THR A 94 3.60 -5.98 17.38
C THR A 94 2.60 -6.89 18.07
N ILE A 95 1.60 -6.32 18.75
CA ILE A 95 0.53 -7.07 19.40
C ILE A 95 -0.24 -7.89 18.37
N SER A 96 -0.60 -7.31 17.22
CA SER A 96 -1.29 -8.02 16.15
C SER A 96 -0.49 -9.22 15.63
N THR A 97 0.82 -9.06 15.43
CA THR A 97 1.70 -10.15 14.98
C THR A 97 1.80 -11.26 16.05
N ALA A 98 1.93 -10.89 17.34
CA ALA A 98 1.94 -11.83 18.44
C ALA A 98 0.60 -12.58 18.58
N LEU A 99 -0.54 -11.92 18.36
CA LEU A 99 -1.87 -12.53 18.41
C LEU A 99 -2.05 -13.64 17.37
N TYR A 100 -1.37 -13.60 16.21
CA TYR A 100 -1.37 -14.73 15.28
C TYR A 100 -0.67 -15.97 15.86
N GLY A 101 0.27 -15.80 16.79
CA GLY A 101 0.95 -16.89 17.45
C GLY A 101 0.23 -17.43 18.70
N PHE A 102 -0.44 -16.57 19.45
CA PHE A 102 -1.17 -16.97 20.68
C PHE A 102 -2.64 -17.31 20.40
N GLY A 103 -3.20 -16.76 19.34
CA GLY A 103 -4.63 -16.80 19.11
C GLY A 103 -5.09 -18.04 18.38
N GLN A 104 -6.18 -18.62 18.86
CA GLN A 104 -6.94 -19.67 18.18
C GLN A 104 -8.37 -19.22 17.96
N GLY A 105 -8.94 -19.65 16.83
CA GLY A 105 -10.32 -19.39 16.49
C GLY A 105 -10.59 -18.05 15.80
N PRO A 106 -11.78 -17.93 15.21
CA PRO A 106 -12.13 -16.82 14.32
C PRO A 106 -12.07 -15.45 15.01
N ALA A 107 -12.50 -15.36 16.27
CA ALA A 107 -12.56 -14.09 16.99
C ALA A 107 -11.17 -13.49 17.21
N THR A 108 -10.22 -14.28 17.67
CA THR A 108 -8.86 -13.80 17.96
C THR A 108 -8.14 -13.37 16.70
N ILE A 109 -8.23 -14.18 15.64
CA ILE A 109 -7.61 -13.83 14.34
C ILE A 109 -8.28 -12.58 13.74
N LEU A 110 -9.61 -12.44 13.87
CA LEU A 110 -10.30 -11.25 13.41
C LEU A 110 -9.85 -9.98 14.16
N ILE A 111 -9.71 -10.05 15.48
CA ILE A 111 -9.19 -8.94 16.30
C ILE A 111 -7.77 -8.59 15.86
N ALA A 112 -6.90 -9.57 15.64
CA ALA A 112 -5.56 -9.34 15.12
C ALA A 112 -5.59 -8.65 13.76
N ARG A 113 -6.45 -9.07 12.82
CA ARG A 113 -6.59 -8.48 11.49
C ARG A 113 -7.14 -7.05 11.53
N ILE A 114 -8.11 -6.77 12.40
CA ILE A 114 -8.65 -5.42 12.62
C ILE A 114 -7.55 -4.52 13.20
N SER A 115 -6.87 -4.98 14.25
CA SER A 115 -5.77 -4.24 14.89
C SER A 115 -4.65 -3.93 13.90
N TRP A 116 -4.27 -4.91 13.09
CA TRP A 116 -3.33 -4.70 11.99
C TRP A 116 -3.83 -3.66 10.98
N GLY A 117 -5.08 -3.74 10.55
CA GLY A 117 -5.67 -2.77 9.63
C GLY A 117 -5.56 -1.33 10.12
N LEU A 118 -5.86 -1.10 11.41
CA LEU A 118 -5.71 0.20 12.06
C LEU A 118 -4.26 0.65 12.11
N SER A 119 -3.36 -0.25 12.54
CA SER A 119 -1.92 0.01 12.61
C SER A 119 -1.34 0.35 11.23
N TYR A 120 -1.64 -0.45 10.22
CA TYR A 120 -1.17 -0.20 8.85
C TYR A 120 -1.62 1.15 8.32
N ALA A 121 -2.90 1.52 8.51
CA ALA A 121 -3.41 2.80 8.08
C ALA A 121 -2.68 3.97 8.76
N ALA A 122 -2.39 3.84 10.05
CA ALA A 122 -1.64 4.83 10.81
C ALA A 122 -0.17 4.93 10.33
N LEU A 123 0.53 3.81 10.23
CA LEU A 123 1.94 3.78 9.78
C LEU A 123 2.08 4.30 8.35
N LEU A 124 1.15 3.95 7.46
CA LEU A 124 1.16 4.45 6.09
C LEU A 124 0.98 5.96 6.02
N LEU A 125 0.03 6.53 6.77
CA LEU A 125 -0.15 7.98 6.83
C LEU A 125 1.04 8.69 7.46
N VAL A 126 1.64 8.11 8.50
CA VAL A 126 2.85 8.64 9.14
C VAL A 126 4.02 8.68 8.16
N THR A 127 4.27 7.58 7.43
CA THR A 127 5.36 7.55 6.43
C THR A 127 5.15 8.57 5.32
N LEU A 128 3.91 8.74 4.87
CA LEU A 128 3.58 9.78 3.88
C LEU A 128 3.74 11.18 4.45
N ALA A 129 3.32 11.41 5.71
CA ALA A 129 3.48 12.71 6.36
C ALA A 129 4.95 13.13 6.43
N TYR A 130 5.86 12.23 6.84
CA TYR A 130 7.29 12.49 6.85
C TYR A 130 7.88 12.68 5.44
N ALA A 131 7.39 11.93 4.45
CA ALA A 131 7.89 12.05 3.07
C ALA A 131 7.50 13.38 2.41
N VAL A 132 6.33 13.95 2.74
CA VAL A 132 5.82 15.18 2.14
C VAL A 132 6.09 16.44 2.97
N GLU A 133 6.72 16.31 4.14
CA GLU A 133 7.07 17.44 5.04
C GLU A 133 7.83 18.51 4.28
N TYR A 134 8.81 18.11 3.50
CA TYR A 134 9.56 19.02 2.63
C TYR A 134 9.01 18.90 1.20
N ARG A 135 8.51 20.01 0.66
CA ARG A 135 7.91 20.04 -0.70
C ARG A 135 8.91 19.77 -1.81
N SER A 136 10.21 19.95 -1.55
CA SER A 136 11.28 19.52 -2.45
C SER A 136 11.47 18.01 -2.39
N GLN A 137 11.69 17.38 -3.54
CA GLN A 137 12.01 15.95 -3.66
C GLN A 137 10.93 15.00 -3.09
N VAL A 138 9.64 15.39 -3.09
CA VAL A 138 8.55 14.56 -2.59
C VAL A 138 8.49 13.23 -3.33
N GLY A 139 8.68 13.23 -4.65
CA GLY A 139 8.62 12.04 -5.47
C GLY A 139 9.66 11.00 -5.07
N VAL A 140 10.94 11.40 -4.97
CA VAL A 140 12.01 10.48 -4.58
C VAL A 140 11.87 10.03 -3.11
N ARG A 141 11.45 10.91 -2.20
CA ARG A 141 11.23 10.55 -0.79
C ARG A 141 10.14 9.50 -0.61
N VAL A 142 9.00 9.68 -1.27
CA VAL A 142 7.91 8.69 -1.28
C VAL A 142 8.39 7.40 -1.95
N GLY A 143 9.13 7.50 -3.06
CA GLY A 143 9.67 6.37 -3.79
C GLY A 143 10.62 5.52 -2.96
N VAL A 144 11.62 6.15 -2.33
CA VAL A 144 12.59 5.47 -1.44
C VAL A 144 11.87 4.87 -0.24
N GLY A 145 10.94 5.62 0.37
CA GLY A 145 10.11 5.10 1.46
C GLY A 145 9.36 3.82 1.05
N ARG A 146 8.77 3.80 -0.14
CA ARG A 146 8.08 2.62 -0.68
C ARG A 146 9.04 1.44 -0.90
N ALA A 147 10.24 1.67 -1.42
CA ALA A 147 11.24 0.63 -1.59
C ALA A 147 11.62 -0.02 -0.24
N ILE A 148 11.89 0.78 0.79
CA ILE A 148 12.21 0.29 2.14
C ILE A 148 11.05 -0.53 2.72
N GLN A 149 9.80 -0.07 2.53
CA GLN A 149 8.61 -0.79 3.01
C GLN A 149 8.44 -2.18 2.37
N ARG A 150 9.04 -2.46 1.21
CA ARG A 150 8.97 -3.78 0.55
C ARG A 150 9.97 -4.79 1.11
N VAL A 151 10.98 -4.35 1.84
CA VAL A 151 11.99 -5.24 2.43
C VAL A 151 11.35 -6.21 3.44
N GLY A 152 10.50 -5.71 4.35
CA GLY A 152 9.83 -6.55 5.35
C GLY A 152 9.02 -7.69 4.74
N PRO A 153 8.07 -7.43 3.84
CA PRO A 153 7.31 -8.48 3.14
C PRO A 153 8.19 -9.50 2.41
N ILE A 154 9.26 -9.05 1.75
CA ILE A 154 10.18 -9.96 1.06
C ILE A 154 10.86 -10.89 2.08
N VAL A 155 11.42 -10.33 3.14
CA VAL A 155 12.06 -11.09 4.22
C VAL A 155 11.08 -12.08 4.86
N ALA A 156 9.86 -11.62 5.16
CA ALA A 156 8.85 -12.48 5.78
C ALA A 156 8.41 -13.65 4.90
N LEU A 157 8.30 -13.46 3.60
CA LEU A 157 7.91 -14.51 2.67
C LEU A 157 9.00 -15.57 2.49
N PHE A 158 10.29 -15.18 2.53
CA PHE A 158 11.39 -16.14 2.41
C PHE A 158 11.75 -16.76 3.77
N ILE A 159 12.14 -15.92 4.74
CA ILE A 159 12.61 -16.40 6.05
C ILE A 159 11.44 -16.89 6.91
N GLY A 160 10.31 -16.19 6.89
CA GLY A 160 9.13 -16.57 7.66
C GLY A 160 8.52 -17.88 7.17
N ALA A 161 8.41 -18.08 5.85
CA ALA A 161 7.91 -19.34 5.30
C ALA A 161 8.86 -20.52 5.61
N TRP A 162 10.18 -20.31 5.53
CA TRP A 162 11.17 -21.29 5.96
C TRP A 162 11.01 -21.61 7.46
N LEU A 163 10.86 -20.60 8.30
CA LEU A 163 10.67 -20.76 9.74
C LEU A 163 9.42 -21.58 10.10
N VAL A 164 8.30 -21.34 9.37
CA VAL A 164 7.06 -22.13 9.55
C VAL A 164 7.32 -23.62 9.36
N GLY A 165 8.16 -24.02 8.41
CA GLY A 165 8.53 -25.40 8.17
C GLY A 165 9.28 -26.08 9.33
N PHE A 166 9.96 -25.28 10.19
CA PHE A 166 10.74 -25.81 11.31
C PHE A 166 10.01 -25.78 12.64
N VAL A 167 9.29 -24.70 12.93
CA VAL A 167 8.70 -24.48 14.26
C VAL A 167 7.18 -24.45 14.26
N GLY A 168 6.57 -24.61 13.09
CA GLY A 168 5.13 -24.50 12.91
C GLY A 168 4.65 -23.05 12.78
N PRO A 169 3.39 -22.86 12.33
CA PRO A 169 2.87 -21.54 11.98
C PRO A 169 2.74 -20.61 13.18
N THR A 170 2.18 -21.04 14.30
CA THR A 170 1.94 -20.21 15.49
C THR A 170 3.25 -19.74 16.11
N THR A 171 4.23 -20.63 16.30
CA THR A 171 5.55 -20.29 16.84
C THR A 171 6.31 -19.33 15.92
N ALA A 172 6.21 -19.50 14.61
CA ALA A 172 6.82 -18.59 13.63
C ALA A 172 6.33 -17.16 13.79
N PHE A 173 5.04 -16.92 14.05
CA PHE A 173 4.51 -15.58 14.32
C PHE A 173 5.02 -15.00 15.64
N LEU A 174 5.19 -15.81 16.70
CA LEU A 174 5.78 -15.35 17.95
C LEU A 174 7.24 -14.92 17.76
N ILE A 175 8.01 -15.68 17.00
CA ILE A 175 9.39 -15.32 16.65
C ILE A 175 9.42 -14.03 15.82
N LEU A 176 8.52 -13.87 14.84
CA LEU A 176 8.43 -12.65 14.04
C LEU A 176 7.92 -11.42 14.81
N ALA A 177 7.21 -11.62 15.92
CA ALA A 177 6.81 -10.51 16.78
C ALA A 177 8.03 -9.80 17.42
N VAL A 178 9.14 -10.51 17.62
CA VAL A 178 10.38 -9.93 18.18
C VAL A 178 10.98 -8.87 17.24
N PRO A 179 11.34 -9.17 15.98
CA PRO A 179 11.81 -8.15 15.06
C PRO A 179 10.74 -7.08 14.76
N THR A 180 9.44 -7.42 14.78
CA THR A 180 8.38 -6.42 14.67
C THR A 180 8.41 -5.44 15.84
N ALA A 181 8.72 -5.88 17.06
CA ALA A 181 8.84 -5.01 18.23
C ALA A 181 10.00 -4.00 18.11
N LEU A 182 11.04 -4.29 17.31
CA LEU A 182 12.11 -3.32 17.01
C LEU A 182 11.60 -2.08 16.28
N ALA A 183 10.41 -2.13 15.69
CA ALA A 183 9.74 -0.96 15.16
C ALA A 183 9.48 0.12 16.22
N ILE A 184 9.28 -0.27 17.49
CA ILE A 184 8.95 0.64 18.59
C ILE A 184 10.14 1.58 18.93
N PRO A 185 11.35 1.06 19.26
CA PRO A 185 12.50 1.94 19.50
C PRO A 185 12.87 2.79 18.28
N VAL A 186 12.75 2.26 17.04
CA VAL A 186 12.96 3.06 15.85
C VAL A 186 11.94 4.19 15.75
N ALA A 187 10.66 3.94 16.04
CA ALA A 187 9.62 4.97 16.04
C ALA A 187 9.87 6.07 17.09
N LEU A 188 10.45 5.73 18.24
CA LEU A 188 10.81 6.69 19.30
C LEU A 188 11.92 7.66 18.89
N THR A 189 12.80 7.29 17.97
CA THR A 189 13.87 8.18 17.45
C THR A 189 13.38 9.19 16.42
N LEU A 190 12.15 9.05 15.90
CA LEU A 190 11.61 9.93 14.87
C LEU A 190 11.37 11.35 15.41
N PRO A 191 11.55 12.39 14.58
CA PRO A 191 11.27 13.75 15.00
C PRO A 191 9.77 13.93 15.30
N GLN A 192 9.50 14.70 16.37
CA GLN A 192 8.13 15.07 16.71
C GLN A 192 7.81 16.39 16.04
N TYR A 193 6.81 16.38 15.18
CA TYR A 193 6.16 17.61 14.75
C TYR A 193 4.63 17.49 14.86
N HIS A 194 4.02 18.62 15.10
CA HIS A 194 2.57 18.74 15.09
C HIS A 194 2.19 19.44 13.80
N THR A 195 1.42 18.78 12.99
CA THR A 195 0.79 19.42 11.85
C THR A 195 -0.15 20.50 12.37
N ALA A 196 0.07 21.77 11.97
CA ALA A 196 -0.73 22.89 12.44
C ALA A 196 -2.21 22.66 12.13
N LYS A 197 -3.09 22.99 13.07
CA LYS A 197 -4.55 22.88 12.88
C LYS A 197 -5.01 23.91 11.86
N THR A 198 -5.20 23.54 10.63
CA THR A 198 -6.03 24.33 9.72
C THR A 198 -7.48 23.92 9.91
N GLN A 199 -8.32 24.87 10.28
CA GLN A 199 -9.72 24.70 10.72
C GLN A 199 -10.65 24.22 9.59
N ARG A 200 -10.18 24.07 8.34
CA ARG A 200 -11.00 23.88 7.14
C ARG A 200 -11.37 22.43 6.80
N ASP A 201 -10.56 21.46 7.15
CA ASP A 201 -10.89 20.06 6.79
C ASP A 201 -11.08 19.19 8.03
N LYS A 202 -12.34 18.96 8.40
CA LYS A 202 -12.69 17.84 9.29
C LYS A 202 -12.56 16.55 8.46
N PRO A 203 -11.51 15.73 8.63
CA PRO A 203 -11.39 14.50 7.88
C PRO A 203 -12.58 13.61 8.22
N THR A 204 -13.41 13.36 7.21
CA THR A 204 -14.54 12.41 7.33
C THR A 204 -14.01 11.00 7.05
N PRO A 205 -14.60 9.95 7.65
CA PRO A 205 -14.14 8.57 7.44
C PRO A 205 -14.05 8.19 5.96
N LEU A 206 -15.05 8.58 5.16
CA LEU A 206 -15.02 8.40 3.71
C LEU A 206 -15.54 9.69 3.05
N ALA A 207 -14.63 10.65 2.83
CA ALA A 207 -14.97 11.89 2.14
C ALA A 207 -15.29 11.65 0.67
N ARG A 208 -16.10 12.53 0.06
CA ARG A 208 -16.39 12.46 -1.39
C ARG A 208 -15.07 12.41 -2.21
N PRO A 209 -14.99 11.53 -3.23
CA PRO A 209 -13.78 11.39 -4.01
C PRO A 209 -13.48 12.64 -4.82
N ARG A 210 -12.23 13.04 -4.86
CA ARG A 210 -11.71 13.92 -5.92
C ARG A 210 -11.41 13.10 -7.17
N PRO A 211 -11.26 13.71 -8.34
CA PRO A 211 -10.94 12.97 -9.56
C PRO A 211 -9.71 12.05 -9.45
N ILE A 212 -8.68 12.47 -8.71
CA ILE A 212 -7.49 11.64 -8.46
C ILE A 212 -7.81 10.42 -7.57
N ASP A 213 -8.71 10.56 -6.60
CA ASP A 213 -9.10 9.46 -5.70
C ASP A 213 -9.84 8.36 -6.48
N ILE A 214 -10.62 8.76 -7.51
CA ILE A 214 -11.28 7.82 -8.43
C ILE A 214 -10.25 7.02 -9.22
N LEU A 215 -9.19 7.65 -9.72
CA LEU A 215 -8.10 6.93 -10.39
C LEU A 215 -7.44 5.90 -9.49
N PHE A 216 -7.21 6.24 -8.22
CA PHE A 216 -6.65 5.31 -7.24
C PHE A 216 -7.62 4.18 -6.88
N PHE A 217 -8.92 4.46 -6.80
CA PHE A 217 -9.95 3.42 -6.67
C PHE A 217 -9.91 2.45 -7.83
N LEU A 218 -9.94 2.96 -9.06
CA LEU A 218 -9.91 2.13 -10.28
C LEU A 218 -8.62 1.31 -10.40
N GLN A 219 -7.48 1.91 -10.04
CA GLN A 219 -6.21 1.20 -9.99
C GLN A 219 -6.23 0.06 -8.96
N GLY A 220 -6.73 0.32 -7.74
CA GLY A 220 -6.89 -0.70 -6.70
C GLY A 220 -7.83 -1.82 -7.15
N TYR A 221 -8.99 -1.47 -7.72
CA TYR A 221 -9.97 -2.39 -8.26
C TYR A 221 -9.36 -3.28 -9.37
N GLY A 222 -8.67 -2.67 -10.33
CA GLY A 222 -8.09 -3.37 -11.46
C GLY A 222 -6.91 -4.28 -11.06
N VAL A 223 -5.91 -3.73 -10.36
CA VAL A 223 -4.67 -4.47 -10.09
C VAL A 223 -4.77 -5.41 -8.89
N ASP A 224 -5.31 -4.91 -7.76
CA ASP A 224 -5.45 -5.74 -6.56
C ASP A 224 -6.70 -6.62 -6.60
N GLY A 225 -7.62 -6.38 -7.55
CA GLY A 225 -8.83 -7.14 -7.82
C GLY A 225 -8.74 -7.98 -9.09
N VAL A 226 -9.11 -7.38 -10.22
CA VAL A 226 -9.26 -8.11 -11.50
C VAL A 226 -8.00 -8.89 -11.84
N PHE A 227 -6.86 -8.24 -11.90
CA PHE A 227 -5.61 -8.91 -12.25
C PHE A 227 -5.22 -9.99 -11.23
N ALA A 228 -5.25 -9.68 -9.93
CA ALA A 228 -4.81 -10.61 -8.90
C ALA A 228 -5.63 -11.90 -8.84
N ILE A 229 -6.93 -11.84 -9.16
CA ILE A 229 -7.81 -13.01 -9.17
C ILE A 229 -7.72 -13.78 -10.49
N SER A 230 -7.65 -13.08 -11.63
CA SER A 230 -7.79 -13.71 -12.95
C SER A 230 -6.49 -14.22 -13.55
N ILE A 231 -5.33 -13.72 -13.12
CA ILE A 231 -4.05 -14.04 -13.78
C ILE A 231 -3.73 -15.54 -13.80
N THR A 232 -3.93 -16.22 -12.68
CA THR A 232 -3.73 -17.67 -12.60
C THR A 232 -4.72 -18.42 -13.48
N LEU A 233 -5.97 -17.95 -13.58
CA LEU A 233 -7.01 -18.58 -14.42
C LEU A 233 -6.72 -18.39 -15.91
N ILE A 234 -6.13 -17.27 -16.31
CA ILE A 234 -5.70 -17.06 -17.71
C ILE A 234 -4.62 -18.09 -18.06
N PHE A 235 -3.60 -18.27 -17.23
CA PHE A 235 -2.57 -19.28 -17.47
C PHE A 235 -3.08 -20.72 -17.42
N ALA A 236 -4.07 -21.03 -16.59
CA ALA A 236 -4.63 -22.37 -16.46
C ALA A 236 -5.37 -22.86 -17.70
N ARG A 237 -5.64 -21.99 -18.68
CA ARG A 237 -6.24 -22.40 -19.97
C ARG A 237 -5.25 -23.05 -20.92
N GLU A 238 -3.97 -22.70 -20.83
CA GLU A 238 -2.92 -23.11 -21.77
C GLU A 238 -1.84 -23.98 -21.13
N ALA A 239 -1.83 -24.11 -19.80
CA ALA A 239 -0.83 -24.81 -19.04
C ALA A 239 -1.45 -25.70 -17.96
N SER A 240 -0.66 -26.65 -17.43
CA SER A 240 -1.08 -27.43 -16.27
C SER A 240 -1.33 -26.50 -15.06
N LEU A 241 -2.20 -26.93 -14.15
CA LEU A 241 -2.57 -26.14 -12.97
C LEU A 241 -1.33 -25.71 -12.15
N SER A 242 -0.34 -26.60 -12.00
CA SER A 242 0.92 -26.29 -11.29
C SER A 242 1.72 -25.18 -11.96
N VAL A 243 1.85 -25.21 -13.28
CA VAL A 243 2.55 -24.16 -14.07
C VAL A 243 1.76 -22.86 -14.02
N ALA A 244 0.44 -22.90 -14.11
CA ALA A 244 -0.42 -21.72 -14.02
C ALA A 244 -0.30 -21.01 -12.65
N VAL A 245 -0.33 -21.79 -11.56
CA VAL A 245 -0.16 -21.26 -10.20
C VAL A 245 1.23 -20.67 -10.01
N MET A 246 2.28 -21.33 -10.51
CA MET A 246 3.64 -20.81 -10.43
C MET A 246 3.82 -19.53 -11.23
N SER A 247 3.32 -19.44 -12.45
CA SER A 247 3.42 -18.28 -13.33
C SER A 247 2.61 -17.10 -12.79
N GLY A 248 1.38 -17.32 -12.35
CA GLY A 248 0.54 -16.30 -11.71
C GLY A 248 1.16 -15.78 -10.40
N GLY A 249 1.67 -16.70 -9.57
CA GLY A 249 2.38 -16.38 -8.34
C GLY A 249 3.65 -15.57 -8.59
N ALA A 250 4.44 -15.91 -9.62
CA ALA A 250 5.63 -15.17 -10.00
C ALA A 250 5.30 -13.72 -10.42
N LEU A 251 4.26 -13.51 -11.22
CA LEU A 251 3.81 -12.15 -11.59
C LEU A 251 3.30 -11.36 -10.38
N LEU A 252 2.58 -12.00 -9.46
CA LEU A 252 2.16 -11.36 -8.23
C LEU A 252 3.34 -11.00 -7.30
N ALA A 253 4.39 -11.83 -7.25
CA ALA A 253 5.62 -11.53 -6.53
C ALA A 253 6.39 -10.37 -7.19
N MET A 254 6.46 -10.34 -8.52
CA MET A 254 7.07 -9.25 -9.28
C MET A 254 6.42 -7.89 -9.01
N ARG A 255 5.17 -7.86 -8.56
CA ARG A 255 4.51 -6.64 -8.09
C ARG A 255 5.31 -5.94 -6.98
N HIS A 256 5.83 -6.69 -6.02
CA HIS A 256 6.59 -6.14 -4.91
C HIS A 256 7.99 -5.69 -5.34
N LEU A 257 8.67 -6.50 -6.13
CA LEU A 257 9.99 -6.16 -6.68
C LEU A 257 9.91 -4.96 -7.63
N GLY A 258 8.94 -4.97 -8.55
CA GLY A 258 8.70 -3.85 -9.47
C GLY A 258 8.41 -2.55 -8.72
N GLU A 259 7.59 -2.57 -7.68
CA GLU A 259 7.33 -1.37 -6.87
C GLU A 259 8.58 -0.90 -6.11
N ALA A 260 9.40 -1.81 -5.59
CA ALA A 260 10.64 -1.47 -4.89
C ALA A 260 11.65 -0.74 -5.79
N VAL A 261 11.71 -1.10 -7.07
CA VAL A 261 12.61 -0.48 -8.07
C VAL A 261 11.95 0.73 -8.73
N ALA A 262 10.70 0.59 -9.18
CA ALA A 262 10.01 1.63 -9.92
C ALA A 262 9.72 2.87 -9.05
N ALA A 263 9.37 2.70 -7.78
CA ALA A 263 8.97 3.82 -6.94
C ALA A 263 10.07 4.88 -6.76
N PRO A 264 11.33 4.55 -6.38
CA PRO A 264 12.39 5.54 -6.27
C PRO A 264 12.81 6.11 -7.63
N LEU A 265 12.87 5.27 -8.68
CA LEU A 265 13.25 5.69 -10.03
C LEU A 265 12.26 6.73 -10.59
N PHE A 266 10.97 6.41 -10.61
CA PHE A 266 9.96 7.32 -11.10
C PHE A 266 9.74 8.52 -10.18
N GLY A 267 10.00 8.39 -8.88
CA GLY A 267 10.05 9.50 -7.94
C GLY A 267 11.13 10.51 -8.32
N TRP A 268 12.36 10.04 -8.59
CA TRP A 268 13.46 10.88 -9.03
C TRP A 268 13.20 11.56 -10.39
N ILE A 269 12.66 10.81 -11.36
CA ILE A 269 12.27 11.34 -12.67
C ILE A 269 11.20 12.43 -12.49
N ALA A 270 10.22 12.21 -11.62
CA ALA A 270 9.13 13.13 -11.38
C ALA A 270 9.58 14.44 -10.70
N ASP A 271 10.53 14.36 -9.79
CA ASP A 271 11.09 15.56 -9.15
C ASP A 271 11.86 16.44 -10.16
N ARG A 272 12.42 15.82 -11.21
CA ARG A 272 13.18 16.52 -12.27
C ARG A 272 12.28 17.04 -13.41
N PHE A 273 11.28 16.27 -13.83
CA PHE A 273 10.45 16.55 -15.01
C PHE A 273 9.00 16.96 -14.66
N GLY A 274 8.65 16.96 -13.38
CA GLY A 274 7.34 17.30 -12.86
C GLY A 274 6.47 16.07 -12.61
N ALA A 275 6.01 15.90 -11.36
CA ALA A 275 5.27 14.72 -10.93
C ALA A 275 4.00 14.46 -11.74
N ARG A 276 3.28 15.52 -12.13
CA ARG A 276 2.04 15.41 -12.91
C ARG A 276 2.26 14.77 -14.28
N ARG A 277 3.32 15.16 -15.01
CA ARG A 277 3.61 14.63 -16.35
C ARG A 277 3.94 13.15 -16.28
N ILE A 278 4.79 12.77 -15.33
CA ILE A 278 5.22 11.39 -15.13
C ILE A 278 4.05 10.52 -14.64
N PHE A 279 3.18 11.07 -13.78
CA PHE A 279 1.96 10.37 -13.33
C PHE A 279 1.01 10.09 -14.50
N ILE A 280 0.78 11.05 -15.40
CA ILE A 280 -0.05 10.85 -16.60
C ILE A 280 0.54 9.75 -17.49
N GLY A 281 1.85 9.82 -17.79
CA GLY A 281 2.53 8.78 -18.56
C GLY A 281 2.42 7.40 -17.93
N SER A 282 2.60 7.31 -16.60
CA SER A 282 2.46 6.07 -15.85
C SER A 282 1.02 5.54 -15.87
N ALA A 283 0.02 6.42 -15.80
CA ALA A 283 -1.39 6.03 -15.91
C ALA A 283 -1.72 5.47 -17.30
N VAL A 284 -1.26 6.15 -18.37
CA VAL A 284 -1.42 5.67 -19.75
C VAL A 284 -0.77 4.31 -19.95
N LEU A 285 0.47 4.12 -19.47
CA LEU A 285 1.16 2.84 -19.61
C LEU A 285 0.55 1.74 -18.74
N THR A 286 -0.04 2.08 -17.59
CA THR A 286 -0.86 1.12 -16.82
C THR A 286 -2.08 0.68 -17.63
N ILE A 287 -2.77 1.60 -18.32
CA ILE A 287 -3.89 1.30 -19.20
C ILE A 287 -3.46 0.41 -20.38
N VAL A 288 -2.32 0.73 -21.02
CA VAL A 288 -1.73 -0.11 -22.08
C VAL A 288 -1.44 -1.52 -21.57
N GLY A 289 -0.96 -1.65 -20.33
CA GLY A 289 -0.77 -2.96 -19.71
C GLY A 289 -2.07 -3.76 -19.56
N PHE A 290 -3.17 -3.12 -19.12
CA PHE A 290 -4.48 -3.76 -19.07
C PHE A 290 -4.99 -4.18 -20.45
N ILE A 291 -4.82 -3.33 -21.46
CA ILE A 291 -5.16 -3.66 -22.86
C ILE A 291 -4.31 -4.83 -23.35
N GLY A 292 -3.01 -4.87 -23.03
CA GLY A 292 -2.13 -5.98 -23.39
C GLY A 292 -2.62 -7.31 -22.83
N VAL A 293 -3.01 -7.36 -21.55
CA VAL A 293 -3.62 -8.57 -20.95
C VAL A 293 -4.93 -8.94 -21.64
N ALA A 294 -5.78 -7.96 -21.92
CA ALA A 294 -7.06 -8.16 -22.61
C ALA A 294 -6.88 -8.71 -24.05
N ALA A 295 -5.79 -8.32 -24.70
CA ALA A 295 -5.44 -8.76 -26.08
C ALA A 295 -4.67 -10.09 -26.12
N GLY A 296 -4.50 -10.80 -24.98
CA GLY A 296 -3.76 -12.07 -24.91
C GLY A 296 -2.24 -11.92 -24.74
N LEU A 297 -1.69 -10.70 -24.75
CA LEU A 297 -0.28 -10.43 -24.45
C LEU A 297 -0.05 -10.43 -22.93
N THR A 298 -0.44 -11.51 -22.26
CA THR A 298 -0.64 -11.57 -20.81
C THR A 298 0.61 -11.20 -20.03
N VAL A 299 1.77 -11.79 -20.32
CA VAL A 299 3.02 -11.53 -19.61
C VAL A 299 3.50 -10.09 -19.82
N PHE A 300 3.53 -9.65 -21.07
CA PHE A 300 3.96 -8.30 -21.42
C PHE A 300 3.03 -7.25 -20.78
N GLY A 301 1.72 -7.41 -20.95
CA GLY A 301 0.72 -6.51 -20.38
C GLY A 301 0.82 -6.45 -18.86
N ALA A 302 1.00 -7.59 -18.19
CA ALA A 302 1.17 -7.67 -16.75
C ALA A 302 2.44 -6.93 -16.28
N LEU A 303 3.57 -7.15 -16.92
CA LEU A 303 4.84 -6.49 -16.57
C LEU A 303 4.75 -4.96 -16.71
N VAL A 304 4.21 -4.48 -17.83
CA VAL A 304 3.99 -3.04 -18.07
C VAL A 304 3.04 -2.47 -17.01
N MET A 305 1.89 -3.10 -16.80
CA MET A 305 0.92 -2.66 -15.81
C MET A 305 1.50 -2.59 -14.39
N LEU A 306 2.21 -3.63 -13.95
CA LEU A 306 2.75 -3.71 -12.59
C LEU A 306 3.85 -2.69 -12.35
N LEU A 307 4.72 -2.46 -13.34
CA LEU A 307 5.78 -1.46 -13.25
C LEU A 307 5.20 -0.04 -13.10
N PHE A 308 4.30 0.35 -13.99
CA PHE A 308 3.76 1.72 -14.01
C PHE A 308 2.70 1.95 -12.93
N ARG A 309 2.01 0.92 -12.48
CA ARG A 309 1.21 0.99 -11.25
C ARG A 309 2.07 1.36 -10.04
N GLY A 310 3.27 0.77 -9.93
CA GLY A 310 4.22 1.11 -8.87
C GLY A 310 4.64 2.59 -8.93
N ALA A 311 4.90 3.11 -10.14
CA ALA A 311 5.15 4.52 -10.37
C ALA A 311 3.96 5.39 -9.94
N MET A 312 2.73 5.10 -10.36
CA MET A 312 1.54 5.84 -9.94
C MET A 312 1.39 5.88 -8.42
N ALA A 313 1.62 4.75 -7.74
CA ALA A 313 1.49 4.66 -6.28
C ALA A 313 2.47 5.57 -5.52
N SER A 314 3.68 5.77 -6.06
CA SER A 314 4.68 6.69 -5.48
C SER A 314 4.42 8.15 -5.84
N LEU A 315 3.92 8.41 -7.06
CA LEU A 315 3.71 9.77 -7.57
C LEU A 315 2.41 10.43 -7.09
N GLY A 316 1.39 9.64 -6.73
CA GLY A 316 0.12 10.17 -6.25
C GLY A 316 0.25 11.19 -5.12
N PRO A 317 0.97 10.88 -4.03
CA PRO A 317 1.24 11.85 -2.98
C PRO A 317 1.92 13.13 -3.47
N ALA A 318 2.90 13.00 -4.37
CA ALA A 318 3.62 14.15 -4.94
C ALA A 318 2.70 15.05 -5.78
N VAL A 319 1.83 14.46 -6.61
CA VAL A 319 0.84 15.20 -7.41
C VAL A 319 -0.15 15.94 -6.51
N ILE A 320 -0.63 15.31 -5.44
CA ILE A 320 -1.54 15.96 -4.48
C ILE A 320 -0.85 17.15 -3.82
N VAL A 321 0.35 16.95 -3.28
CA VAL A 321 1.08 18.00 -2.55
C VAL A 321 1.49 19.16 -3.44
N GLN A 322 1.89 18.90 -4.70
CA GLN A 322 2.21 19.96 -5.67
C GLN A 322 0.98 20.80 -6.08
N ALA A 323 -0.23 20.25 -5.98
CA ALA A 323 -1.47 20.96 -6.27
C ALA A 323 -2.03 21.76 -5.09
N MET A 324 -1.44 21.61 -3.89
CA MET A 324 -1.89 22.26 -2.66
C MET A 324 -1.17 23.59 -2.43
N SER A 325 -1.86 24.55 -1.78
CA SER A 325 -1.24 25.79 -1.29
C SER A 325 -0.26 25.52 -0.14
N ALA A 326 0.62 26.49 0.15
CA ALA A 326 1.67 26.32 1.15
C ALA A 326 1.11 26.03 2.54
N ASP A 327 -0.04 26.62 2.87
CA ASP A 327 -0.68 26.53 4.19
C ASP A 327 -1.59 25.31 4.36
N GLU A 328 -1.84 24.54 3.28
CA GLU A 328 -2.69 23.36 3.34
C GLU A 328 -1.93 22.14 3.86
N GLN A 329 -2.65 21.33 4.65
CA GLN A 329 -2.09 20.11 5.24
C GLN A 329 -2.35 18.89 4.37
N ALA A 330 -1.29 18.14 4.06
CA ALA A 330 -1.34 17.01 3.15
C ALA A 330 -2.02 15.75 3.72
N ILE A 331 -2.03 15.56 5.07
CA ILE A 331 -2.50 14.30 5.69
C ILE A 331 -3.95 13.98 5.34
N GLY A 332 -4.86 14.97 5.38
CA GLY A 332 -6.27 14.75 5.03
C GLY A 332 -6.48 14.28 3.58
N PRO A 333 -5.99 15.02 2.59
CA PRO A 333 -6.00 14.60 1.19
C PRO A 333 -5.36 13.24 0.92
N LEU A 334 -4.23 12.94 1.55
CA LEU A 334 -3.54 11.65 1.42
C LEU A 334 -4.35 10.52 2.05
N ALA A 335 -4.95 10.74 3.22
CA ALA A 335 -5.84 9.78 3.87
C ALA A 335 -7.03 9.41 2.98
N ARG A 336 -7.66 10.41 2.33
CA ARG A 336 -8.76 10.19 1.40
C ARG A 336 -8.34 9.38 0.19
N MET A 337 -7.23 9.72 -0.45
CA MET A 337 -6.69 8.97 -1.57
C MET A 337 -6.45 7.49 -1.20
N GLN A 338 -5.86 7.23 -0.02
CA GLN A 338 -5.61 5.87 0.44
C GLN A 338 -6.91 5.11 0.76
N ALA A 339 -7.91 5.79 1.35
CA ALA A 339 -9.21 5.18 1.62
C ALA A 339 -9.90 4.71 0.34
N TRP A 340 -9.93 5.55 -0.69
CA TRP A 340 -10.53 5.19 -1.98
C TRP A 340 -9.75 4.09 -2.71
N ARG A 341 -8.42 4.14 -2.66
CA ARG A 341 -7.57 3.06 -3.20
C ARG A 341 -7.86 1.71 -2.51
N ASP A 342 -7.92 1.70 -1.18
CA ASP A 342 -8.17 0.47 -0.42
C ASP A 342 -9.61 -0.02 -0.61
N LEU A 343 -10.58 0.87 -0.82
CA LEU A 343 -11.94 0.50 -1.20
C LEU A 343 -11.95 -0.22 -2.56
N GLY A 344 -11.24 0.32 -3.56
CA GLY A 344 -11.07 -0.34 -4.85
C GLY A 344 -10.45 -1.73 -4.70
N ALA A 345 -9.36 -1.82 -3.92
CA ALA A 345 -8.65 -3.08 -3.66
C ALA A 345 -9.48 -4.09 -2.83
N ALA A 346 -10.48 -3.65 -2.09
CA ALA A 346 -11.41 -4.52 -1.37
C ALA A 346 -12.57 -4.99 -2.27
N CYS A 347 -13.16 -4.07 -3.05
CA CYS A 347 -14.28 -4.37 -3.94
C CYS A 347 -13.86 -5.19 -5.17
N GLY A 348 -12.64 -4.96 -5.68
CA GLY A 348 -12.15 -5.59 -6.90
C GLY A 348 -12.19 -7.13 -6.87
N PRO A 349 -11.58 -7.80 -5.88
CA PRO A 349 -11.62 -9.27 -5.80
C PRO A 349 -13.04 -9.82 -5.67
N LEU A 350 -13.89 -9.17 -4.88
CA LEU A 350 -15.29 -9.58 -4.70
C LEU A 350 -16.04 -9.51 -6.03
N ALA A 351 -16.00 -8.36 -6.69
CA ALA A 351 -16.69 -8.18 -7.96
C ALA A 351 -16.14 -9.13 -9.05
N THR A 352 -14.82 -9.28 -9.14
CA THR A 352 -14.18 -10.17 -10.11
C THR A 352 -14.60 -11.61 -9.91
N GLY A 353 -14.62 -12.09 -8.66
CA GLY A 353 -15.04 -13.46 -8.36
C GLY A 353 -16.47 -13.78 -8.85
N PHE A 354 -17.40 -12.85 -8.65
CA PHE A 354 -18.76 -12.97 -9.18
C PHE A 354 -18.81 -12.84 -10.70
N LEU A 355 -18.11 -11.89 -11.27
CA LEU A 355 -18.17 -11.59 -12.69
C LEU A 355 -17.51 -12.67 -13.55
N LEU A 356 -16.53 -13.42 -13.04
CA LEU A 356 -15.86 -14.49 -13.78
C LEU A 356 -16.80 -15.63 -14.20
N ALA A 357 -17.96 -15.77 -13.55
CA ALA A 357 -18.99 -16.71 -13.99
C ALA A 357 -19.70 -16.28 -15.29
N TYR A 358 -19.67 -14.98 -15.63
CA TYR A 358 -20.44 -14.40 -16.74
C TYR A 358 -19.58 -13.68 -17.76
N VAL A 359 -18.42 -13.17 -17.36
CA VAL A 359 -17.56 -12.30 -18.14
C VAL A 359 -16.13 -12.83 -18.10
N SER A 360 -15.51 -13.03 -19.26
CA SER A 360 -14.14 -13.55 -19.32
C SER A 360 -13.13 -12.62 -18.62
N ALA A 361 -12.00 -13.17 -18.20
CA ALA A 361 -10.94 -12.41 -17.57
C ALA A 361 -10.42 -11.28 -18.47
N GLU A 362 -10.27 -11.56 -19.77
CA GLU A 362 -9.82 -10.59 -20.78
C GLU A 362 -10.80 -9.42 -20.91
N MET A 363 -12.11 -9.71 -20.99
CA MET A 363 -13.15 -8.68 -21.04
C MET A 363 -13.15 -7.81 -19.76
N GLN A 364 -12.91 -8.40 -18.60
CA GLN A 364 -12.78 -7.63 -17.35
C GLN A 364 -11.56 -6.69 -17.38
N HIS A 365 -10.42 -7.14 -17.93
CA HIS A 365 -9.25 -6.29 -18.13
C HIS A 365 -9.53 -5.16 -19.12
N ALA A 366 -10.22 -5.43 -20.24
CA ALA A 366 -10.65 -4.41 -21.19
C ALA A 366 -11.58 -3.37 -20.56
N ALA A 367 -12.55 -3.83 -19.74
CA ALA A 367 -13.44 -2.94 -19.00
C ALA A 367 -12.70 -2.03 -18.03
N VAL A 368 -11.74 -2.57 -17.27
CA VAL A 368 -10.87 -1.77 -16.37
C VAL A 368 -10.07 -0.75 -17.16
N ALA A 369 -9.47 -1.14 -18.29
CA ALA A 369 -8.74 -0.21 -19.16
C ALA A 369 -9.65 0.95 -19.63
N PHE A 370 -10.85 0.62 -20.08
CA PHE A 370 -11.84 1.61 -20.56
C PHE A 370 -12.25 2.59 -19.46
N VAL A 371 -12.56 2.08 -18.26
CA VAL A 371 -12.96 2.95 -17.13
C VAL A 371 -11.78 3.77 -16.62
N LEU A 372 -10.55 3.25 -16.67
CA LEU A 372 -9.33 4.01 -16.34
C LEU A 372 -9.10 5.17 -17.34
N VAL A 373 -9.37 4.97 -18.64
CA VAL A 373 -9.31 6.04 -19.65
C VAL A 373 -10.30 7.14 -19.29
N ILE A 374 -11.56 6.78 -19.01
CA ILE A 374 -12.59 7.75 -18.59
C ILE A 374 -12.15 8.50 -17.33
N GLY A 375 -11.66 7.78 -16.31
CA GLY A 375 -11.18 8.36 -15.06
C GLY A 375 -10.00 9.32 -15.28
N LEU A 376 -9.07 8.98 -16.17
CA LEU A 376 -7.94 9.82 -16.51
C LEU A 376 -8.39 11.11 -17.23
N ILE A 377 -9.28 10.99 -18.21
CA ILE A 377 -9.85 12.14 -18.91
C ILE A 377 -10.61 13.05 -17.94
N TYR A 378 -11.44 12.45 -17.07
CA TYR A 378 -12.17 13.19 -16.04
C TYR A 378 -11.23 13.96 -15.10
N TRP A 379 -10.14 13.33 -14.64
CA TRP A 379 -9.13 14.01 -13.83
C TRP A 379 -8.41 15.13 -14.58
N LEU A 380 -8.10 14.93 -15.87
CA LEU A 380 -7.44 15.95 -16.69
C LEU A 380 -8.29 17.19 -16.91
N GLN A 381 -9.61 17.00 -17.07
CA GLN A 381 -10.58 18.09 -17.28
C GLN A 381 -10.89 18.87 -15.99
N ASN A 382 -10.87 18.21 -14.83
CA ASN A 382 -11.23 18.81 -13.54
C ASN A 382 -10.00 19.26 -12.75
N LYS A 383 -9.17 20.12 -13.35
CA LYS A 383 -7.86 20.56 -12.83
C LYS A 383 -7.87 21.32 -11.50
N ALA A 384 -9.01 21.80 -11.03
CA ALA A 384 -9.10 22.85 -10.01
C ALA A 384 -10.08 22.53 -8.87
N ARG A 385 -10.49 21.25 -8.68
CA ARG A 385 -11.39 20.93 -7.54
C ARG A 385 -10.86 19.79 -6.67
#